data_a42de24056da490d86213f6fade12bec
#
_entry.id   a42de24056da490d86213f6fade12bec
#
_cell.length_a   1.000
_cell.length_b   1.000
_cell.length_c   1.000
_cell.angle_alpha   90.00
_cell.angle_beta   90.00
_cell.angle_gamma   90.00
#
_symmetry.space_group_name_H-M   'P 1'
#
loop_
_entity.id
_entity.type
_entity.pdbx_description
1 polymer ?
#
loop_
_entity_poly.entity_id
_entity_poly.type
_entity_poly.pdbx_seq_one_letter_code
_entity_poly.pdbx_strand_id
1 'polypeptide(L)'
;MTHVLVVDDDPVIADLVAFRLGRLGLEISVESDGEAGLAAARALRPDLVVLDWMMPRMNGLEVCAALRSDADPGLARTPVLLLTAKAQEPDLERGFAAGATDFVTKPFSTRELVSRVTAALPPGSVVA
;
A
#
# COMPACT_ATOMS: atom_id res chain seq x y z
N MET A 1 -5.18 -12.99 -11.53
CA MET A 1 -3.95 -12.19 -11.58
C MET A 1 -3.81 -11.41 -10.28
N THR A 2 -2.63 -11.38 -9.72
CA THR A 2 -2.39 -10.68 -8.46
C THR A 2 -2.53 -9.17 -8.66
N HIS A 3 -3.33 -8.53 -7.83
CA HIS A 3 -3.71 -7.13 -7.98
C HIS A 3 -3.17 -6.30 -6.82
N VAL A 4 -2.48 -5.21 -7.15
CA VAL A 4 -1.95 -4.26 -6.17
C VAL A 4 -2.60 -2.89 -6.40
N LEU A 5 -3.11 -2.31 -5.34
CA LEU A 5 -3.64 -0.95 -5.35
C LEU A 5 -2.58 0.00 -4.78
N VAL A 6 -2.25 1.03 -5.54
CA VAL A 6 -1.31 2.08 -5.14
C VAL A 6 -2.08 3.35 -4.83
N VAL A 7 -1.91 3.89 -3.63
CA VAL A 7 -2.58 5.12 -3.20
C VAL A 7 -1.53 6.12 -2.76
N ASP A 8 -1.35 7.18 -3.55
CA ASP A 8 -0.37 8.25 -3.27
C ASP A 8 -0.84 9.52 -3.94
N ASP A 9 -0.84 10.63 -3.23
CA ASP A 9 -1.27 11.92 -3.77
C ASP A 9 -0.19 12.59 -4.64
N ASP A 10 1.05 12.10 -4.59
CA ASP A 10 2.11 12.55 -5.49
C ASP A 10 2.08 11.71 -6.77
N PRO A 11 1.68 12.29 -7.92
CA PRO A 11 1.54 11.52 -9.15
C PRO A 11 2.88 10.95 -9.65
N VAL A 12 3.98 11.60 -9.36
CA VAL A 12 5.31 11.11 -9.77
C VAL A 12 5.66 9.82 -9.02
N ILE A 13 5.42 9.80 -7.71
CA ILE A 13 5.66 8.61 -6.89
C ILE A 13 4.70 7.49 -7.29
N ALA A 14 3.41 7.81 -7.44
CA ALA A 14 2.40 6.82 -7.83
C ALA A 14 2.75 6.16 -9.17
N ASP A 15 3.14 6.96 -10.17
CA ASP A 15 3.51 6.45 -11.47
C ASP A 15 4.77 5.60 -11.41
N LEU A 16 5.77 6.01 -10.63
CA LEU A 16 7.00 5.25 -10.45
C LEU A 16 6.71 3.87 -9.83
N VAL A 17 5.94 3.86 -8.75
CA VAL A 17 5.58 2.62 -8.06
C VAL A 17 4.78 1.71 -9.00
N ALA A 18 3.77 2.26 -9.67
CA ALA A 18 2.93 1.50 -10.59
C ALA A 18 3.76 0.89 -11.73
N PHE A 19 4.67 1.66 -12.31
CA PHE A 19 5.53 1.19 -13.38
C PHE A 19 6.43 0.03 -12.92
N ARG A 20 7.08 0.20 -11.77
CA ARG A 20 8.00 -0.82 -11.24
C ARG A 20 7.27 -2.10 -10.88
N LEU A 21 6.13 -2.00 -10.23
CA LEU A 21 5.36 -3.19 -9.82
C LEU A 21 4.70 -3.87 -11.02
N GLY A 22 4.27 -3.08 -12.01
CA GLY A 22 3.70 -3.65 -13.25
C GLY A 22 4.68 -4.56 -13.99
N ARG A 23 5.98 -4.27 -13.90
CA ARG A 23 7.02 -5.11 -14.53
C ARG A 23 7.20 -6.46 -13.86
N LEU A 24 6.62 -6.65 -12.69
CA LEU A 24 6.66 -7.93 -11.97
C LEU A 24 5.50 -8.87 -12.35
N GLY A 25 4.72 -8.51 -13.35
CA GLY A 25 3.56 -9.29 -13.77
C GLY A 25 2.32 -9.07 -12.91
N LEU A 26 2.29 -7.98 -12.13
CA LEU A 26 1.16 -7.64 -11.27
C LEU A 26 0.20 -6.71 -12.02
N GLU A 27 -1.08 -6.83 -11.70
CA GLU A 27 -2.10 -5.88 -12.14
C GLU A 27 -2.11 -4.71 -11.15
N ILE A 28 -2.00 -3.47 -11.66
CA ILE A 28 -1.86 -2.29 -10.82
C ILE A 28 -3.01 -1.34 -11.04
N SER A 29 -3.62 -0.87 -9.95
CA SER A 29 -4.57 0.24 -9.95
C SER A 29 -4.00 1.36 -9.10
N VAL A 30 -4.28 2.61 -9.46
CA VAL A 30 -3.75 3.80 -8.79
C VAL A 30 -4.88 4.73 -8.41
N GLU A 31 -4.84 5.22 -7.17
CA GLU A 31 -5.72 6.29 -6.70
C GLU A 31 -4.88 7.39 -6.06
N SER A 32 -5.39 8.61 -6.09
CA SER A 32 -4.62 9.79 -5.68
C SER A 32 -5.01 10.39 -4.33
N ASP A 33 -5.98 9.80 -3.63
CA ASP A 33 -6.34 10.23 -2.29
C ASP A 33 -6.89 9.07 -1.46
N GLY A 34 -6.98 9.28 -0.14
CA GLY A 34 -7.36 8.23 0.79
C GLY A 34 -8.78 7.73 0.63
N GLU A 35 -9.73 8.64 0.37
CA GLU A 35 -11.13 8.24 0.18
C GLU A 35 -11.31 7.41 -1.07
N ALA A 36 -10.72 7.86 -2.19
CA ALA A 36 -10.76 7.12 -3.44
C ALA A 36 -10.04 5.77 -3.30
N GLY A 37 -8.92 5.75 -2.56
CA GLY A 37 -8.18 4.53 -2.28
C GLY A 37 -8.99 3.53 -1.50
N LEU A 38 -9.69 3.97 -0.46
CA LEU A 38 -10.54 3.10 0.34
C LEU A 38 -11.72 2.55 -0.48
N ALA A 39 -12.35 3.40 -1.28
CA ALA A 39 -13.43 2.98 -2.16
C ALA A 39 -12.94 1.95 -3.19
N ALA A 40 -11.77 2.19 -3.78
CA ALA A 40 -11.16 1.27 -4.75
C ALA A 40 -10.82 -0.08 -4.09
N ALA A 41 -10.29 -0.06 -2.86
CA ALA A 41 -9.98 -1.29 -2.14
C ALA A 41 -11.23 -2.13 -1.92
N ARG A 42 -12.33 -1.50 -1.57
CA ARG A 42 -13.62 -2.20 -1.38
C ARG A 42 -14.18 -2.76 -2.68
N ALA A 43 -14.00 -2.04 -3.78
CA ALA A 43 -14.50 -2.46 -5.09
C ALA A 43 -13.63 -3.54 -5.74
N LEU A 44 -12.30 -3.38 -5.66
CA LEU A 44 -11.34 -4.22 -6.38
C LEU A 44 -10.84 -5.41 -5.55
N ARG A 45 -10.86 -5.29 -4.25
CA ARG A 45 -10.38 -6.31 -3.31
C ARG A 45 -8.95 -6.76 -3.66
N PRO A 46 -7.99 -5.82 -3.63
CA PRO A 46 -6.61 -6.12 -4.04
C PRO A 46 -5.92 -7.08 -3.08
N ASP A 47 -4.84 -7.68 -3.56
CA ASP A 47 -4.01 -8.57 -2.75
C ASP A 47 -3.03 -7.80 -1.85
N LEU A 48 -2.78 -6.53 -2.19
CA LEU A 48 -1.89 -5.64 -1.43
C LEU A 48 -2.29 -4.19 -1.72
N VAL A 49 -2.23 -3.35 -0.69
CA VAL A 49 -2.35 -1.89 -0.83
C VAL A 49 -1.01 -1.25 -0.49
N VAL A 50 -0.43 -0.53 -1.45
CA VAL A 50 0.75 0.32 -1.24
C VAL A 50 0.23 1.72 -1.00
N LEU A 51 0.47 2.27 0.18
CA LEU A 51 -0.30 3.39 0.70
C LEU A 51 0.63 4.47 1.26
N ASP A 52 0.55 5.68 0.70
CA ASP A 52 1.26 6.82 1.24
C ASP A 52 0.68 7.21 2.59
N TRP A 53 1.54 7.53 3.56
CA TRP A 53 1.10 7.96 4.87
C TRP A 53 0.55 9.39 4.86
N MET A 54 1.32 10.32 4.29
CA MET A 54 1.02 11.76 4.38
C MET A 54 0.20 12.22 3.19
N MET A 55 -1.12 12.15 3.33
CA MET A 55 -2.07 12.66 2.34
C MET A 55 -3.03 13.63 3.02
N PRO A 56 -3.50 14.66 2.29
CA PRO A 56 -4.50 15.57 2.86
C PRO A 56 -5.83 14.88 3.11
N ARG A 57 -6.59 15.41 4.02
CA ARG A 57 -7.92 14.94 4.43
C ARG A 57 -7.86 13.58 5.10
N MET A 58 -7.82 12.49 4.35
CA MET A 58 -7.72 11.14 4.88
C MET A 58 -6.31 10.60 4.65
N ASN A 59 -5.52 10.47 5.72
CA ASN A 59 -4.15 9.99 5.63
C ASN A 59 -4.06 8.47 5.60
N GLY A 60 -2.84 7.95 5.38
CA GLY A 60 -2.63 6.51 5.26
C GLY A 60 -2.98 5.71 6.50
N LEU A 61 -2.77 6.25 7.69
CA LEU A 61 -3.15 5.55 8.92
C LEU A 61 -4.66 5.39 9.03
N GLU A 62 -5.40 6.43 8.62
CA GLU A 62 -6.86 6.40 8.64
C GLU A 62 -7.41 5.39 7.62
N VAL A 63 -6.82 5.35 6.43
CA VAL A 63 -7.20 4.35 5.43
C VAL A 63 -6.92 2.94 5.95
N CYS A 64 -5.74 2.72 6.52
CA CYS A 64 -5.35 1.43 7.07
C CYS A 64 -6.31 0.98 8.17
N ALA A 65 -6.61 1.86 9.11
CA ALA A 65 -7.55 1.57 10.20
C ALA A 65 -8.95 1.25 9.67
N ALA A 66 -9.40 1.99 8.65
CA ALA A 66 -10.70 1.74 8.03
C ALA A 66 -10.74 0.37 7.35
N LEU A 67 -9.66 -0.04 6.67
CA LEU A 67 -9.57 -1.37 6.08
C LEU A 67 -9.65 -2.47 7.14
N ARG A 68 -8.91 -2.30 8.25
CA ARG A 68 -8.90 -3.29 9.34
C ARG A 68 -10.27 -3.43 10.02
N SER A 69 -11.09 -2.38 9.98
CA SER A 69 -12.43 -2.37 10.57
C SER A 69 -13.53 -2.77 9.59
N ASP A 70 -13.18 -3.13 8.35
CA ASP A 70 -14.17 -3.49 7.36
C ASP A 70 -14.92 -4.76 7.74
N ALA A 71 -16.21 -4.81 7.43
CA ALA A 71 -17.04 -5.95 7.73
C ALA A 71 -16.67 -7.20 6.90
N ASP A 72 -16.03 -7.00 5.76
CA ASP A 72 -15.52 -8.08 4.92
C ASP A 72 -14.21 -8.61 5.51
N PRO A 73 -14.16 -9.86 6.02
CA PRO A 73 -12.94 -10.39 6.65
C PRO A 73 -11.76 -10.46 5.69
N GLY A 74 -11.99 -10.71 4.42
CA GLY A 74 -10.92 -10.74 3.41
C GLY A 74 -10.29 -9.38 3.24
N LEU A 75 -11.11 -8.33 3.14
CA LEU A 75 -10.64 -6.96 3.01
C LEU A 75 -9.94 -6.49 4.30
N ALA A 76 -10.48 -6.86 5.46
CA ALA A 76 -9.91 -6.50 6.75
C ALA A 76 -8.50 -7.07 6.97
N ARG A 77 -8.12 -8.11 6.23
CA ARG A 77 -6.82 -8.76 6.33
C ARG A 77 -5.88 -8.42 5.17
N THR A 78 -6.31 -7.57 4.23
CA THR A 78 -5.46 -7.18 3.09
C THR A 78 -4.15 -6.59 3.58
N PRO A 79 -2.99 -7.08 3.11
CA PRO A 79 -1.71 -6.49 3.48
C PRO A 79 -1.62 -5.03 3.07
N VAL A 80 -1.04 -4.21 3.93
CA VAL A 80 -0.84 -2.78 3.69
C VAL A 80 0.63 -2.46 3.88
N LEU A 81 1.25 -1.91 2.83
CA LEU A 81 2.63 -1.44 2.85
C LEU A 81 2.59 0.09 2.85
N LEU A 82 3.02 0.70 3.95
CA LEU A 82 3.04 2.16 4.05
C LEU A 82 4.32 2.75 3.45
N LEU A 83 4.16 3.78 2.62
CA LEU A 83 5.27 4.59 2.12
C LEU A 83 5.36 5.83 2.99
N THR A 84 6.51 6.09 3.60
CA THR A 84 6.61 7.19 4.55
C THR A 84 8.01 7.78 4.64
N ALA A 85 8.09 9.11 4.78
CA ALA A 85 9.31 9.79 5.19
C ALA A 85 9.50 9.73 6.71
N LYS A 86 8.50 9.24 7.44
CA LYS A 86 8.51 9.13 8.90
C LYS A 86 8.94 7.71 9.30
N ALA A 87 10.22 7.56 9.63
CA ALA A 87 10.80 6.26 9.97
C ALA A 87 11.32 6.18 11.42
N GLN A 88 10.98 7.16 12.27
CA GLN A 88 11.32 7.13 13.68
C GLN A 88 10.51 6.05 14.39
N GLU A 89 11.06 5.48 15.46
CA GLU A 89 10.40 4.40 16.18
C GLU A 89 8.95 4.71 16.61
N PRO A 90 8.62 5.90 17.17
CA PRO A 90 7.23 6.20 17.51
C PRO A 90 6.30 6.21 16.29
N ASP A 91 6.80 6.63 15.13
CA ASP A 91 5.99 6.64 13.90
C ASP A 91 5.71 5.21 13.43
N LEU A 92 6.72 4.34 13.48
CA LEU A 92 6.56 2.93 13.12
C LEU A 92 5.55 2.24 14.04
N GLU A 93 5.61 2.51 15.34
CA GLU A 93 4.65 1.97 16.30
C GLU A 93 3.21 2.39 15.97
N ARG A 94 3.02 3.67 15.61
CA ARG A 94 1.70 4.18 15.23
C ARG A 94 1.17 3.49 13.98
N GLY A 95 2.04 3.29 12.98
CA GLY A 95 1.66 2.61 11.75
C GLY A 95 1.26 1.15 11.99
N PHE A 96 2.05 0.41 12.76
CA PHE A 96 1.71 -0.97 13.09
C PHE A 96 0.45 -1.05 13.96
N ALA A 97 0.27 -0.10 14.88
CA ALA A 97 -0.95 -0.04 15.68
C ALA A 97 -2.20 0.22 14.83
N ALA A 98 -2.06 0.97 13.73
CA ALA A 98 -3.15 1.18 12.78
C ALA A 98 -3.40 -0.04 11.89
N GLY A 99 -2.51 -1.03 11.90
CA GLY A 99 -2.67 -2.27 11.18
C GLY A 99 -1.79 -2.43 9.95
N ALA A 100 -0.77 -1.58 9.76
CA ALA A 100 0.17 -1.74 8.66
C ALA A 100 0.92 -3.07 8.76
N THR A 101 1.16 -3.67 7.60
CA THR A 101 1.93 -4.93 7.52
C THR A 101 3.42 -4.65 7.53
N ASP A 102 3.85 -3.60 6.82
CA ASP A 102 5.25 -3.23 6.70
C ASP A 102 5.38 -1.78 6.21
N PHE A 103 6.61 -1.30 6.10
CA PHE A 103 6.94 0.08 5.70
C PHE A 103 8.01 0.10 4.64
N VAL A 104 7.96 1.14 3.80
CA VAL A 104 9.09 1.55 2.96
C VAL A 104 9.35 3.03 3.22
N THR A 105 10.57 3.37 3.59
CA THR A 105 10.95 4.75 3.92
C THR A 105 11.26 5.52 2.64
N LYS A 106 10.68 6.71 2.50
CA LYS A 106 10.99 7.62 1.40
C LYS A 106 12.23 8.46 1.74
N PRO A 107 13.14 8.68 0.82
CA PRO A 107 13.22 8.09 -0.53
C PRO A 107 13.59 6.61 -0.47
N PHE A 108 13.03 5.82 -1.36
CA PHE A 108 13.27 4.37 -1.40
C PHE A 108 13.99 3.97 -2.69
N SER A 109 14.73 2.87 -2.64
CA SER A 109 15.28 2.24 -3.83
C SER A 109 14.21 1.32 -4.45
N THR A 110 14.31 1.11 -5.76
CA THR A 110 13.46 0.15 -6.45
C THR A 110 13.59 -1.24 -5.85
N ARG A 111 14.82 -1.63 -5.50
CA ARG A 111 15.10 -2.94 -4.89
C ARG A 111 14.37 -3.12 -3.57
N GLU A 112 14.39 -2.11 -2.71
CA GLU A 112 13.71 -2.18 -1.42
C GLU A 112 12.19 -2.28 -1.60
N LEU A 113 11.63 -1.45 -2.49
CA LEU A 113 10.20 -1.50 -2.80
C LEU A 113 9.79 -2.88 -3.27
N VAL A 114 10.50 -3.42 -4.25
CA VAL A 114 10.19 -4.75 -4.82
C VAL A 114 10.33 -5.84 -3.76
N SER A 115 11.37 -5.77 -2.92
CA SER A 115 11.58 -6.74 -1.86
C SER A 115 10.44 -6.76 -0.85
N ARG A 116 10.00 -5.58 -0.41
CA ARG A 116 8.91 -5.45 0.58
C ARG A 116 7.57 -5.89 -0.01
N VAL A 117 7.30 -5.50 -1.26
CA VAL A 117 6.08 -5.91 -1.96
C VAL A 117 6.04 -7.42 -2.12
N THR A 118 7.14 -8.02 -2.58
CA THR A 118 7.21 -9.47 -2.78
C THR A 118 6.99 -10.22 -1.47
N ALA A 119 7.57 -9.72 -0.37
CA ALA A 119 7.41 -10.34 0.94
C ALA A 119 5.97 -10.23 1.48
N ALA A 120 5.25 -9.18 1.11
CA ALA A 120 3.87 -8.96 1.57
C ALA A 120 2.83 -9.72 0.76
N LEU A 121 3.16 -10.13 -0.45
CA LEU A 121 2.24 -10.85 -1.34
C LEU A 121 2.31 -12.36 -1.11
N PRO A 122 1.24 -13.10 -1.49
CA PRO A 122 1.28 -14.58 -1.45
C PRO A 122 2.42 -15.12 -2.31
N PRO A 123 3.02 -16.26 -1.93
CA PRO A 123 4.09 -16.88 -2.72
C PRO A 123 3.66 -17.13 -4.17
N GLY A 124 4.57 -16.86 -5.11
CA GLY A 124 4.30 -17.08 -6.53
C GLY A 124 3.57 -15.94 -7.23
N SER A 125 3.26 -14.85 -6.51
CA SER A 125 2.57 -13.70 -7.10
C SER A 125 3.43 -12.92 -8.08
N VAL A 126 4.74 -12.85 -7.83
CA VAL A 126 5.69 -12.08 -8.64
C VAL A 126 6.30 -12.96 -9.70
N VAL A 127 6.29 -12.47 -10.94
CA VAL A 127 6.89 -13.15 -12.10
C VAL A 127 8.26 -12.51 -12.35
N ALA A 128 9.30 -13.32 -12.29
CA ALA A 128 10.67 -12.86 -12.49
C ALA A 128 10.93 -12.50 -13.95
#